data_7ef0eee42858fa7450621203e34ee7b8
#
_entry.id   7ef0eee42858fa7450621203e34ee7b8
#
_cell.length_a   1.000
_cell.length_b   1.000
_cell.length_c   1.000
_cell.angle_alpha   90.00
_cell.angle_beta   90.00
_cell.angle_gamma   90.00
#
_symmetry.space_group_name_H-M   'P 1'
#
loop_
_entity.id
_entity.type
_entity.pdbx_description
1 polymer ?
#
loop_
_entity_poly.entity_id
_entity_poly.type
_entity_poly.pdbx_seq_one_letter_code
_entity_poly.pdbx_strand_id
1 'polypeptide(L)'
;GLSTRIIDSLPDLGGQLVALYPEKYIYDVGGIPKILAKDLARDMIEQGLQFGPEVFLDQQITELVSKGDNFVLRGPDAEFLTRSVLISGGKGAFEPRHLDCPGYSQFLGQGVIYMVEDPRQLENRKILVVGGGDSALDWVLALEDTAEEMTIIHRREEFRAHEDSVRQLQLAVSSGRVNLKTFHEVREIHGDKTVEGVTIFDNKSNEESTFDVDIVLCLLGFKPDLGPIKSWGLDVERN
;
A
#
# COMPACT_ATOMS: atom_id res chain seq x y z
N GLY A 1 -19.84 17.97 24.77
CA GLY A 1 -19.38 17.54 23.47
C GLY A 1 -20.50 16.91 22.65
N LEU A 2 -20.24 16.58 21.42
CA LEU A 2 -21.15 15.81 20.56
C LEU A 2 -20.98 14.31 20.84
N SER A 3 -22.11 13.57 20.83
CA SER A 3 -22.06 12.11 20.80
C SER A 3 -21.52 11.69 19.43
N THR A 4 -20.42 10.94 19.40
CA THR A 4 -19.72 10.58 18.18
C THR A 4 -19.57 9.06 18.08
N ARG A 5 -19.72 8.54 16.85
CA ARG A 5 -19.44 7.16 16.49
C ARG A 5 -18.38 7.13 15.42
N ILE A 6 -17.41 6.25 15.57
CA ILE A 6 -16.41 5.92 14.55
C ILE A 6 -16.82 4.58 13.95
N ILE A 7 -16.97 4.52 12.63
CA ILE A 7 -17.34 3.30 11.92
C ILE A 7 -16.25 3.06 10.87
N ASP A 8 -15.63 1.90 10.92
CA ASP A 8 -14.58 1.52 9.98
C ASP A 8 -14.83 0.10 9.43
N SER A 9 -14.51 -0.11 8.18
CA SER A 9 -14.57 -1.43 7.54
C SER A 9 -13.37 -2.32 7.87
N LEU A 10 -12.32 -1.74 8.44
CA LEU A 10 -11.13 -2.49 8.88
C LEU A 10 -11.37 -3.12 10.27
N PRO A 11 -10.64 -4.20 10.59
CA PRO A 11 -10.70 -4.85 11.90
C PRO A 11 -10.03 -4.02 13.01
N ASP A 12 -9.16 -3.08 12.62
CA ASP A 12 -8.39 -2.26 13.54
C ASP A 12 -8.45 -0.78 13.15
N LEU A 13 -8.34 0.09 14.16
CA LEU A 13 -8.15 1.52 13.95
C LEU A 13 -6.72 1.81 13.45
N GLY A 14 -6.54 2.97 12.78
CA GLY A 14 -5.24 3.44 12.29
C GLY A 14 -5.17 3.58 10.78
N GLY A 15 -6.16 3.00 10.07
CA GLY A 15 -6.33 3.20 8.63
C GLY A 15 -5.07 2.87 7.85
N GLN A 16 -4.71 3.73 6.88
CA GLN A 16 -3.59 3.52 5.97
C GLN A 16 -2.22 3.40 6.66
N LEU A 17 -2.02 4.10 7.77
CA LEU A 17 -0.75 4.08 8.49
C LEU A 17 -0.42 2.70 9.04
N VAL A 18 -1.41 2.00 9.57
CA VAL A 18 -1.25 0.65 10.10
C VAL A 18 -1.35 -0.39 8.99
N ALA A 19 -2.32 -0.24 8.09
CA ALA A 19 -2.61 -1.25 7.08
C ALA A 19 -1.55 -1.32 5.96
N LEU A 20 -0.89 -0.20 5.61
CA LEU A 20 0.00 -0.14 4.45
C LEU A 20 1.47 0.12 4.78
N TYR A 21 1.74 0.87 5.87
CA TYR A 21 3.08 1.43 6.12
C TYR A 21 3.53 1.34 7.58
N PRO A 22 3.21 0.29 8.36
CA PRO A 22 3.44 0.29 9.81
C PRO A 22 4.89 0.57 10.20
N GLU A 23 5.84 0.09 9.42
CA GLU A 23 7.28 0.21 9.64
C GLU A 23 7.93 1.39 8.92
N LYS A 24 7.14 2.22 8.22
CA LYS A 24 7.65 3.41 7.54
C LYS A 24 7.82 4.57 8.53
N TYR A 25 8.95 5.27 8.44
CA TYR A 25 9.15 6.53 9.14
C TYR A 25 8.42 7.68 8.44
N ILE A 26 7.77 8.53 9.25
CA ILE A 26 7.06 9.73 8.83
C ILE A 26 7.79 10.94 9.39
N TYR A 27 8.00 11.96 8.57
CA TYR A 27 8.83 13.15 8.88
C TYR A 27 8.04 14.46 8.77
N ASP A 28 6.84 14.43 8.21
CA ASP A 28 6.03 15.60 7.84
C ASP A 28 4.83 15.85 8.75
N VAL A 29 4.91 15.37 10.00
CA VAL A 29 3.93 15.67 11.04
C VAL A 29 4.40 16.86 11.86
N GLY A 30 3.60 17.92 11.91
CA GLY A 30 3.93 19.14 12.65
C GLY A 30 4.26 18.86 14.13
N GLY A 31 5.43 19.30 14.58
CA GLY A 31 5.90 19.10 15.97
C GLY A 31 6.53 17.75 16.27
N ILE A 32 6.56 16.81 15.31
CA ILE A 32 7.18 15.49 15.44
C ILE A 32 8.27 15.36 14.37
N PRO A 33 9.57 15.40 14.72
CA PRO A 33 10.64 15.35 13.73
C PRO A 33 10.73 14.04 12.94
N LYS A 34 10.38 12.91 13.58
CA LYS A 34 10.42 11.58 13.01
C LYS A 34 9.65 10.61 13.90
N ILE A 35 8.78 9.80 13.33
CA ILE A 35 7.99 8.77 14.03
C ILE A 35 7.69 7.59 13.11
N LEU A 36 7.60 6.37 13.66
CA LEU A 36 7.05 5.23 12.89
C LEU A 36 5.55 5.40 12.66
N ALA A 37 5.07 5.00 11.50
CA ALA A 37 3.66 5.11 11.15
C ALA A 37 2.74 4.41 12.15
N LYS A 38 3.10 3.22 12.62
CA LYS A 38 2.37 2.49 13.67
C LYS A 38 2.31 3.23 15.01
N ASP A 39 3.41 3.89 15.39
CA ASP A 39 3.45 4.66 16.64
C ASP A 39 2.63 5.94 16.52
N LEU A 40 2.71 6.63 15.38
CA LEU A 40 1.86 7.78 15.09
C LEU A 40 0.38 7.40 15.14
N ALA A 41 0.00 6.29 14.50
CA ALA A 41 -1.37 5.80 14.51
C ALA A 41 -1.85 5.49 15.93
N ARG A 42 -1.04 4.80 16.74
CA ARG A 42 -1.35 4.53 18.15
C ARG A 42 -1.62 5.82 18.92
N ASP A 43 -0.74 6.81 18.81
CA ASP A 43 -0.84 8.07 19.53
C ASP A 43 -2.08 8.87 19.08
N MET A 44 -2.41 8.86 17.78
CA MET A 44 -3.64 9.47 17.24
C MET A 44 -4.90 8.75 17.69
N ILE A 45 -4.88 7.42 17.77
CA ILE A 45 -5.99 6.61 18.28
C ILE A 45 -6.22 6.94 19.76
N GLU A 46 -5.18 6.94 20.57
CA GLU A 46 -5.27 7.31 22.00
C GLU A 46 -5.85 8.72 22.16
N GLN A 47 -5.35 9.68 21.37
CA GLN A 47 -5.87 11.05 21.36
C GLN A 47 -7.36 11.11 20.99
N GLY A 48 -7.81 10.34 20.01
CA GLY A 48 -9.21 10.32 19.58
C GLY A 48 -10.14 9.65 20.59
N LEU A 49 -9.70 8.55 21.17
CA LEU A 49 -10.50 7.75 22.10
C LEU A 49 -10.64 8.35 23.51
N GLN A 50 -9.80 9.29 23.90
CA GLN A 50 -9.87 9.95 25.21
C GLN A 50 -11.24 10.60 25.51
N PHE A 51 -12.03 10.91 24.47
CA PHE A 51 -13.35 11.52 24.60
C PHE A 51 -14.50 10.51 24.59
N GLY A 52 -14.22 9.22 24.57
CA GLY A 52 -15.17 8.13 24.65
C GLY A 52 -16.14 8.01 23.48
N PRO A 53 -15.70 8.13 22.20
CA PRO A 53 -16.57 7.81 21.07
C PRO A 53 -16.90 6.31 21.08
N GLU A 54 -18.09 5.95 20.57
CA GLU A 54 -18.40 4.55 20.26
C GLU A 54 -17.64 4.14 18.99
N VAL A 55 -17.03 2.97 19.00
CA VAL A 55 -16.24 2.44 17.87
C VAL A 55 -16.88 1.16 17.36
N PHE A 56 -17.10 1.11 16.05
CA PHE A 56 -17.63 -0.06 15.33
C PHE A 56 -16.67 -0.41 14.22
N LEU A 57 -15.96 -1.53 14.36
CA LEU A 57 -15.02 -2.09 13.39
C LEU A 57 -15.69 -3.20 12.58
N ASP A 58 -15.04 -3.64 11.50
CA ASP A 58 -15.59 -4.62 10.55
C ASP A 58 -16.97 -4.24 10.00
N GLN A 59 -17.26 -2.93 9.91
CA GLN A 59 -18.55 -2.41 9.49
C GLN A 59 -18.43 -1.61 8.19
N GLN A 60 -18.57 -2.29 7.06
CA GLN A 60 -18.62 -1.62 5.77
C GLN A 60 -19.98 -0.93 5.55
N ILE A 61 -19.99 0.39 5.49
CA ILE A 61 -21.20 1.15 5.14
C ILE A 61 -21.39 1.12 3.62
N THR A 62 -22.53 0.58 3.19
CA THR A 62 -22.89 0.43 1.78
C THR A 62 -23.91 1.45 1.30
N GLU A 63 -24.70 2.01 2.22
CA GLU A 63 -25.74 3.00 1.91
C GLU A 63 -25.72 4.20 2.86
N LEU A 64 -26.01 5.37 2.32
CA LEU A 64 -26.35 6.58 3.04
C LEU A 64 -27.72 7.07 2.58
N VAL A 65 -28.70 7.09 3.48
CA VAL A 65 -30.08 7.51 3.19
C VAL A 65 -30.45 8.73 4.02
N SER A 66 -31.01 9.75 3.39
CA SER A 66 -31.62 10.88 4.10
C SER A 66 -33.00 10.49 4.62
N LYS A 67 -33.27 10.77 5.90
CA LYS A 67 -34.56 10.49 6.58
C LYS A 67 -35.01 11.69 7.41
N GLY A 68 -35.72 12.60 6.78
CA GLY A 68 -36.07 13.88 7.39
C GLY A 68 -34.82 14.69 7.71
N ASP A 69 -34.68 15.11 8.97
CA ASP A 69 -33.53 15.88 9.47
C ASP A 69 -32.32 14.98 9.88
N ASN A 70 -32.40 13.68 9.59
CA ASN A 70 -31.40 12.70 9.98
C ASN A 70 -30.88 11.95 8.75
N PHE A 71 -29.75 11.27 8.96
CA PHE A 71 -29.17 10.29 8.04
C PHE A 71 -29.21 8.90 8.65
N VAL A 72 -29.40 7.92 7.78
CA VAL A 72 -29.28 6.51 8.11
C VAL A 72 -28.12 5.95 7.31
N LEU A 73 -27.12 5.42 8.00
CA LEU A 73 -26.01 4.66 7.43
C LEU A 73 -26.33 3.18 7.54
N ARG A 74 -26.23 2.42 6.46
CA ARG A 74 -26.48 0.99 6.44
C ARG A 74 -25.27 0.20 5.99
N GLY A 75 -24.95 -0.84 6.73
CA GLY A 75 -24.05 -1.91 6.38
C GLY A 75 -24.80 -3.24 6.28
N PRO A 76 -24.10 -4.34 5.99
CA PRO A 76 -24.70 -5.68 5.92
C PRO A 76 -25.39 -6.09 7.23
N ASP A 77 -24.78 -5.74 8.37
CA ASP A 77 -25.17 -6.24 9.69
C ASP A 77 -25.65 -5.15 10.66
N ALA A 78 -25.59 -3.87 10.26
CA ALA A 78 -25.90 -2.77 11.16
C ALA A 78 -26.52 -1.56 10.44
N GLU A 79 -27.36 -0.82 11.18
CA GLU A 79 -27.92 0.46 10.77
C GLU A 79 -27.64 1.52 11.84
N PHE A 80 -27.18 2.70 11.43
CA PHE A 80 -26.83 3.80 12.32
C PHE A 80 -27.62 5.05 11.95
N LEU A 81 -28.37 5.59 12.92
CA LEU A 81 -29.09 6.85 12.79
C LEU A 81 -28.21 7.98 13.32
N THR A 82 -28.07 9.08 12.56
CA THR A 82 -27.30 10.25 12.95
C THR A 82 -27.84 11.54 12.35
N ARG A 83 -27.47 12.68 12.92
CA ARG A 83 -27.81 14.01 12.39
C ARG A 83 -26.79 14.52 11.38
N SER A 84 -25.57 14.02 11.43
CA SER A 84 -24.50 14.43 10.52
C SER A 84 -23.51 13.29 10.31
N VAL A 85 -22.90 13.27 9.13
CA VAL A 85 -21.89 12.28 8.74
C VAL A 85 -20.64 13.03 8.32
N LEU A 86 -19.49 12.65 8.92
CA LEU A 86 -18.19 13.06 8.49
C LEU A 86 -17.53 11.89 7.74
N ILE A 87 -17.29 12.05 6.45
CA ILE A 87 -16.68 11.03 5.63
C ILE A 87 -15.16 11.22 5.66
N SER A 88 -14.46 10.26 6.27
CA SER A 88 -13.00 10.23 6.40
C SER A 88 -12.41 8.93 5.82
N GLY A 89 -13.03 8.37 4.79
CA GLY A 89 -12.69 7.08 4.20
C GLY A 89 -11.36 7.03 3.41
N GLY A 90 -10.57 8.12 3.43
CA GLY A 90 -9.27 8.17 2.76
C GLY A 90 -9.37 7.86 1.27
N LYS A 91 -8.56 6.92 0.80
CA LYS A 91 -8.59 6.44 -0.61
C LYS A 91 -9.66 5.37 -0.86
N GLY A 92 -10.51 5.08 0.13
CA GLY A 92 -11.49 4.00 0.07
C GLY A 92 -10.86 2.62 0.25
N ALA A 93 -11.45 1.61 -0.36
CA ALA A 93 -10.90 0.26 -0.34
C ALA A 93 -9.50 0.24 -0.98
N PHE A 94 -8.53 -0.39 -0.28
CA PHE A 94 -7.16 -0.51 -0.76
C PHE A 94 -7.07 -1.68 -1.73
N GLU A 95 -7.46 -1.47 -2.97
CA GLU A 95 -7.25 -2.47 -4.00
C GLU A 95 -5.83 -2.28 -4.59
N PRO A 96 -4.87 -3.19 -4.30
CA PRO A 96 -3.55 -3.10 -4.88
C PRO A 96 -3.64 -3.23 -6.39
N ARG A 97 -2.77 -2.52 -7.11
CA ARG A 97 -2.63 -2.75 -8.54
C ARG A 97 -1.89 -4.06 -8.75
N HIS A 98 -2.49 -4.93 -9.53
CA HIS A 98 -1.93 -6.24 -9.86
C HIS A 98 -1.04 -6.16 -11.11
N LEU A 99 -0.08 -7.09 -11.19
CA LEU A 99 0.60 -7.40 -12.45
C LEU A 99 -0.35 -8.23 -13.33
N ASP A 100 -0.43 -7.86 -14.59
CA ASP A 100 -1.18 -8.63 -15.59
C ASP A 100 -0.21 -9.58 -16.32
N CYS A 101 0.23 -10.61 -15.61
CA CYS A 101 1.15 -11.61 -16.15
C CYS A 101 0.87 -13.00 -15.57
N PRO A 102 1.21 -14.08 -16.30
CA PRO A 102 1.17 -15.44 -15.79
C PRO A 102 1.98 -15.58 -14.50
N GLY A 103 1.48 -16.40 -13.57
CA GLY A 103 2.11 -16.66 -12.27
C GLY A 103 1.73 -15.66 -11.17
N TYR A 104 1.30 -14.43 -11.49
CA TYR A 104 1.00 -13.44 -10.45
C TYR A 104 -0.03 -13.96 -9.43
N SER A 105 -1.22 -14.35 -9.89
CA SER A 105 -2.29 -14.83 -9.00
C SER A 105 -1.98 -16.18 -8.36
N GLN A 106 -1.22 -17.02 -9.04
CA GLN A 106 -0.80 -18.33 -8.53
C GLN A 106 0.09 -18.20 -7.31
N PHE A 107 1.05 -17.28 -7.35
CA PHE A 107 2.06 -17.09 -6.31
C PHE A 107 1.75 -15.95 -5.34
N LEU A 108 0.56 -15.35 -5.41
CA LEU A 108 0.15 -14.31 -4.46
C LEU A 108 0.12 -14.86 -3.04
N GLY A 109 0.92 -14.27 -2.14
CA GLY A 109 1.17 -14.79 -0.79
C GLY A 109 2.18 -15.97 -0.73
N GLN A 110 2.66 -16.44 -1.88
CA GLN A 110 3.64 -17.53 -1.99
C GLN A 110 4.94 -17.05 -2.68
N GLY A 111 5.39 -15.87 -2.34
CA GLY A 111 6.56 -15.20 -2.93
C GLY A 111 6.20 -13.96 -3.75
N VAL A 112 4.96 -13.81 -4.24
CA VAL A 112 4.45 -12.55 -4.76
C VAL A 112 3.74 -11.81 -3.62
N ILE A 113 4.23 -10.63 -3.29
CA ILE A 113 3.66 -9.80 -2.21
C ILE A 113 3.52 -8.35 -2.68
N TYR A 114 2.59 -7.61 -2.11
CA TYR A 114 2.38 -6.18 -2.36
C TYR A 114 2.48 -5.33 -1.10
N MET A 115 2.71 -5.98 0.05
CA MET A 115 2.89 -5.37 1.36
C MET A 115 3.91 -6.19 2.14
N VAL A 116 4.74 -5.52 2.90
CA VAL A 116 5.72 -6.16 3.80
C VAL A 116 5.23 -5.99 5.23
N GLU A 117 4.82 -7.09 5.84
CA GLU A 117 4.37 -7.13 7.24
C GLU A 117 5.56 -7.23 8.20
N ASP A 118 6.52 -8.08 7.86
CA ASP A 118 7.74 -8.28 8.65
C ASP A 118 8.98 -8.26 7.73
N PRO A 119 9.80 -7.20 7.77
CA PRO A 119 10.99 -7.07 6.95
C PRO A 119 12.00 -8.22 7.11
N ARG A 120 12.03 -8.88 8.27
CA ARG A 120 12.96 -9.99 8.54
C ARG A 120 12.72 -11.20 7.66
N GLN A 121 11.50 -11.37 7.13
CA GLN A 121 11.17 -12.45 6.18
C GLN A 121 11.84 -12.26 4.81
N LEU A 122 12.34 -11.06 4.53
CA LEU A 122 13.00 -10.68 3.29
C LEU A 122 14.53 -10.71 3.38
N GLU A 123 15.09 -10.92 4.57
CA GLU A 123 16.53 -11.04 4.76
C GLU A 123 17.10 -12.30 4.06
N ASN A 124 18.28 -12.15 3.46
CA ASN A 124 18.98 -13.21 2.71
C ASN A 124 18.09 -13.83 1.61
N ARG A 125 17.23 -13.02 0.97
CA ARG A 125 16.40 -13.41 -0.18
C ARG A 125 16.82 -12.66 -1.43
N LYS A 126 16.62 -13.30 -2.58
CA LYS A 126 16.70 -12.68 -3.90
C LYS A 126 15.38 -11.98 -4.18
N ILE A 127 15.40 -10.66 -4.21
CA ILE A 127 14.18 -9.84 -4.26
C ILE A 127 14.12 -9.07 -5.59
N LEU A 128 12.99 -9.20 -6.28
CA LEU A 128 12.61 -8.30 -7.36
C LEU A 128 11.57 -7.30 -6.86
N VAL A 129 11.90 -6.02 -6.88
CA VAL A 129 10.95 -4.93 -6.62
C VAL A 129 10.40 -4.42 -7.95
N VAL A 130 9.08 -4.41 -8.08
CA VAL A 130 8.38 -3.89 -9.26
C VAL A 130 7.68 -2.60 -8.89
N GLY A 131 8.19 -1.46 -9.35
CA GLY A 131 7.61 -0.16 -9.03
C GLY A 131 8.55 1.00 -9.30
N GLY A 132 8.10 2.22 -9.00
CA GLY A 132 8.90 3.43 -9.21
C GLY A 132 8.34 4.64 -8.46
N GLY A 133 7.54 4.40 -7.43
CA GLY A 133 7.08 5.41 -6.46
C GLY A 133 7.85 5.32 -5.15
N ASP A 134 7.51 6.21 -4.21
CA ASP A 134 8.16 6.27 -2.89
C ASP A 134 8.23 4.91 -2.19
N SER A 135 7.12 4.16 -2.15
CA SER A 135 7.10 2.85 -1.49
C SER A 135 8.11 1.86 -2.08
N ALA A 136 8.32 1.88 -3.41
CA ALA A 136 9.27 0.99 -4.06
C ALA A 136 10.71 1.34 -3.67
N LEU A 137 11.06 2.63 -3.70
CA LEU A 137 12.39 3.08 -3.35
C LEU A 137 12.66 2.93 -1.85
N ASP A 138 11.69 3.25 -0.99
CA ASP A 138 11.81 3.07 0.46
C ASP A 138 12.15 1.62 0.82
N TRP A 139 11.47 0.63 0.22
CA TRP A 139 11.74 -0.77 0.49
C TRP A 139 13.07 -1.25 -0.10
N VAL A 140 13.45 -0.79 -1.30
CA VAL A 140 14.78 -1.09 -1.86
C VAL A 140 15.88 -0.60 -0.90
N LEU A 141 15.80 0.66 -0.46
CA LEU A 141 16.79 1.27 0.43
C LEU A 141 16.78 0.67 1.84
N ALA A 142 15.64 0.18 2.31
CA ALA A 142 15.55 -0.47 3.62
C ALA A 142 16.16 -1.89 3.62
N LEU A 143 16.17 -2.56 2.47
CA LEU A 143 16.57 -3.96 2.35
C LEU A 143 17.91 -4.17 1.61
N GLU A 144 18.51 -3.12 1.02
CA GLU A 144 19.70 -3.21 0.17
C GLU A 144 20.93 -3.86 0.83
N ASP A 145 21.01 -3.77 2.17
CA ASP A 145 22.11 -4.34 2.94
C ASP A 145 21.77 -5.73 3.54
N THR A 146 20.53 -6.16 3.51
CA THR A 146 20.07 -7.41 4.13
C THR A 146 19.59 -8.45 3.14
N ALA A 147 19.18 -8.06 1.95
CA ALA A 147 18.85 -8.99 0.86
C ALA A 147 20.09 -9.69 0.33
N GLU A 148 19.96 -10.95 -0.13
CA GLU A 148 21.00 -11.64 -0.85
C GLU A 148 21.28 -10.99 -2.21
N GLU A 149 20.22 -10.68 -2.93
CA GLU A 149 20.25 -9.95 -4.19
C GLU A 149 19.04 -9.01 -4.30
N MET A 150 19.27 -7.76 -4.68
CA MET A 150 18.23 -6.77 -4.84
C MET A 150 18.18 -6.27 -6.27
N THR A 151 17.06 -6.51 -6.95
CA THR A 151 16.79 -5.97 -8.28
C THR A 151 15.53 -5.10 -8.23
N ILE A 152 15.58 -3.90 -8.79
CA ILE A 152 14.40 -3.06 -9.01
C ILE A 152 14.16 -2.86 -10.51
N ILE A 153 12.94 -3.09 -10.95
CA ILE A 153 12.52 -2.78 -12.30
C ILE A 153 11.48 -1.66 -12.32
N HIS A 154 11.60 -0.79 -13.31
CA HIS A 154 10.62 0.25 -13.56
C HIS A 154 10.35 0.39 -15.06
N ARG A 155 9.05 0.53 -15.43
CA ARG A 155 8.61 0.62 -16.84
C ARG A 155 8.98 1.91 -17.56
N ARG A 156 9.53 2.90 -16.86
CA ARG A 156 9.93 4.22 -17.38
C ARG A 156 11.35 4.54 -16.93
N GLU A 157 11.91 5.60 -17.47
CA GLU A 157 13.20 6.14 -17.03
C GLU A 157 13.04 6.92 -15.71
N GLU A 158 12.02 7.77 -15.64
CA GLU A 158 11.79 8.65 -14.51
C GLU A 158 10.99 7.97 -13.40
N PHE A 159 11.48 8.08 -12.18
CA PHE A 159 10.79 7.67 -10.97
C PHE A 159 9.80 8.76 -10.52
N ARG A 160 8.72 8.34 -9.85
CA ARG A 160 7.76 9.24 -9.20
C ARG A 160 8.06 9.47 -7.72
N ALA A 161 9.12 8.86 -7.22
CA ALA A 161 9.55 8.97 -5.85
C ALA A 161 10.21 10.34 -5.59
N HIS A 162 10.36 10.67 -4.32
CA HIS A 162 11.05 11.87 -3.88
C HIS A 162 12.49 11.89 -4.40
N GLU A 163 12.99 13.08 -4.79
CA GLU A 163 14.31 13.24 -5.40
C GLU A 163 15.46 12.69 -4.56
N ASP A 164 15.37 12.83 -3.23
CA ASP A 164 16.38 12.28 -2.33
C ASP A 164 16.42 10.75 -2.35
N SER A 165 15.25 10.09 -2.37
CA SER A 165 15.17 8.62 -2.50
C SER A 165 15.74 8.14 -3.84
N VAL A 166 15.49 8.88 -4.92
CA VAL A 166 16.08 8.58 -6.24
C VAL A 166 17.61 8.70 -6.20
N ARG A 167 18.12 9.76 -5.56
CA ARG A 167 19.57 9.96 -5.38
C ARG A 167 20.20 8.83 -4.57
N GLN A 168 19.58 8.41 -3.49
CA GLN A 168 20.06 7.29 -2.66
C GLN A 168 20.04 5.97 -3.45
N LEU A 169 18.98 5.68 -4.23
CA LEU A 169 18.93 4.55 -5.12
C LEU A 169 20.12 4.55 -6.11
N GLN A 170 20.44 5.68 -6.73
CA GLN A 170 21.58 5.79 -7.65
C GLN A 170 22.92 5.50 -6.97
N LEU A 171 23.09 5.88 -5.70
CA LEU A 171 24.27 5.53 -4.90
C LEU A 171 24.32 4.01 -4.63
N ALA A 172 23.20 3.39 -4.28
CA ALA A 172 23.09 1.96 -4.06
C ALA A 172 23.39 1.15 -5.35
N VAL A 173 22.90 1.62 -6.50
CA VAL A 173 23.23 1.04 -7.81
C VAL A 173 24.72 1.20 -8.13
N SER A 174 25.29 2.39 -7.93
CA SER A 174 26.71 2.66 -8.20
C SER A 174 27.66 1.85 -7.31
N SER A 175 27.23 1.49 -6.10
CA SER A 175 27.98 0.62 -5.19
C SER A 175 27.80 -0.88 -5.45
N GLY A 176 26.93 -1.26 -6.40
CA GLY A 176 26.65 -2.65 -6.76
C GLY A 176 25.70 -3.38 -5.78
N ARG A 177 25.08 -2.68 -4.82
CA ARG A 177 24.13 -3.27 -3.88
C ARG A 177 22.76 -3.52 -4.51
N VAL A 178 22.39 -2.76 -5.53
CA VAL A 178 21.09 -2.83 -6.19
C VAL A 178 21.28 -2.89 -7.70
N ASN A 179 20.61 -3.84 -8.35
CA ASN A 179 20.49 -3.92 -9.80
C ASN A 179 19.26 -3.11 -10.26
N LEU A 180 19.45 -2.06 -11.02
CA LEU A 180 18.38 -1.25 -11.58
C LEU A 180 18.19 -1.56 -13.07
N LYS A 181 16.93 -1.85 -13.45
CA LYS A 181 16.52 -1.97 -14.85
C LYS A 181 15.32 -1.08 -15.13
N THR A 182 15.55 0.03 -15.82
CA THR A 182 14.47 0.90 -16.34
C THR A 182 13.93 0.35 -17.66
N PHE A 183 12.73 0.77 -18.05
CA PHE A 183 12.00 0.26 -19.23
C PHE A 183 11.70 -1.24 -19.18
N HIS A 184 11.69 -1.85 -17.99
CA HIS A 184 11.42 -3.27 -17.82
C HIS A 184 10.09 -3.50 -17.10
N GLU A 185 9.41 -4.56 -17.54
CA GLU A 185 8.17 -5.06 -16.97
C GLU A 185 8.24 -6.59 -16.80
N VAL A 186 7.41 -7.13 -15.90
CA VAL A 186 7.36 -8.59 -15.70
C VAL A 186 6.57 -9.23 -16.83
N ARG A 187 7.15 -10.25 -17.45
CA ARG A 187 6.50 -11.08 -18.46
C ARG A 187 5.80 -12.27 -17.84
N GLU A 188 6.49 -12.97 -16.92
CA GLU A 188 6.00 -14.19 -16.30
C GLU A 188 6.73 -14.43 -14.97
N ILE A 189 6.06 -15.02 -14.00
CA ILE A 189 6.61 -15.44 -12.71
C ILE A 189 6.59 -16.96 -12.67
N HIS A 190 7.71 -17.56 -12.32
CA HIS A 190 7.97 -19.00 -12.38
C HIS A 190 8.12 -19.59 -10.97
N GLY A 191 7.75 -20.87 -10.82
CA GLY A 191 7.92 -21.65 -9.62
C GLY A 191 7.01 -22.87 -9.59
N ASP A 192 7.10 -23.67 -8.54
CA ASP A 192 6.21 -24.81 -8.27
C ASP A 192 5.23 -24.44 -7.16
N LYS A 193 5.66 -24.44 -5.91
CA LYS A 193 4.85 -24.05 -4.74
C LYS A 193 5.02 -22.59 -4.34
N THR A 194 6.20 -22.07 -4.56
CA THR A 194 6.59 -20.67 -4.29
C THR A 194 7.27 -20.11 -5.52
N VAL A 195 7.51 -18.80 -5.52
CA VAL A 195 8.31 -18.15 -6.56
C VAL A 195 9.74 -18.71 -6.54
N GLU A 196 10.28 -19.02 -7.71
CA GLU A 196 11.65 -19.50 -7.91
C GLU A 196 12.39 -18.65 -8.97
N GLY A 197 11.66 -17.91 -9.79
CA GLY A 197 12.26 -17.09 -10.84
C GLY A 197 11.26 -16.17 -11.52
N VAL A 198 11.78 -15.30 -12.37
CA VAL A 198 10.99 -14.35 -13.14
C VAL A 198 11.58 -14.15 -14.52
N THR A 199 10.71 -13.99 -15.53
CA THR A 199 11.04 -13.45 -16.82
C THR A 199 10.58 -11.99 -16.89
N ILE A 200 11.51 -11.09 -17.19
CA ILE A 200 11.22 -9.69 -17.46
C ILE A 200 11.51 -9.36 -18.92
N PHE A 201 10.95 -8.27 -19.42
CA PHE A 201 11.21 -7.79 -20.77
C PHE A 201 11.45 -6.28 -20.79
N ASP A 202 12.33 -5.85 -21.68
CA ASP A 202 12.47 -4.43 -22.01
C ASP A 202 11.30 -4.00 -22.90
N ASN A 203 10.54 -3.02 -22.49
CA ASN A 203 9.31 -2.59 -23.18
C ASN A 203 9.57 -1.72 -24.42
N LYS A 204 10.86 -1.45 -24.76
CA LYS A 204 11.28 -0.79 -25.99
C LYS A 204 11.75 -1.79 -27.03
N SER A 205 12.59 -2.75 -26.63
CA SER A 205 13.19 -3.74 -27.55
C SER A 205 12.43 -5.07 -27.60
N ASN A 206 11.59 -5.38 -26.60
CA ASN A 206 10.99 -6.68 -26.32
C ASN A 206 12.01 -7.79 -26.01
N GLU A 207 13.27 -7.45 -25.74
CA GLU A 207 14.25 -8.43 -25.27
C GLU A 207 13.88 -8.96 -23.89
N GLU A 208 13.91 -10.28 -23.73
CA GLU A 208 13.56 -10.95 -22.48
C GLU A 208 14.82 -11.41 -21.75
N SER A 209 14.73 -11.40 -20.41
CA SER A 209 15.74 -12.00 -19.55
C SER A 209 15.07 -12.71 -18.38
N THR A 210 15.59 -13.90 -18.04
CA THR A 210 15.09 -14.73 -16.94
C THR A 210 16.18 -14.87 -15.89
N PHE A 211 15.80 -14.77 -14.62
CA PHE A 211 16.71 -14.96 -13.48
C PHE A 211 15.95 -15.44 -12.25
N ASP A 212 16.69 -16.02 -11.30
CA ASP A 212 16.14 -16.54 -10.05
C ASP A 212 15.75 -15.42 -9.11
N VAL A 213 14.58 -15.56 -8.49
CA VAL A 213 14.10 -14.70 -7.39
C VAL A 213 13.29 -15.54 -6.41
N ASP A 214 13.37 -15.20 -5.13
CA ASP A 214 12.53 -15.80 -4.08
C ASP A 214 11.25 -14.98 -3.87
N ILE A 215 11.34 -13.65 -4.05
CA ILE A 215 10.27 -12.70 -3.75
C ILE A 215 10.09 -11.70 -4.90
N VAL A 216 8.84 -11.52 -5.33
CA VAL A 216 8.43 -10.43 -6.22
C VAL A 216 7.59 -9.44 -5.42
N LEU A 217 8.17 -8.31 -5.06
CA LEU A 217 7.52 -7.26 -4.29
C LEU A 217 6.87 -6.23 -5.24
N CYS A 218 5.56 -6.31 -5.38
CA CYS A 218 4.77 -5.52 -6.33
C CYS A 218 4.31 -4.20 -5.71
N LEU A 219 5.05 -3.11 -5.90
CA LEU A 219 4.78 -1.78 -5.36
C LEU A 219 4.27 -0.81 -6.43
N LEU A 220 3.18 -1.22 -7.10
CA LEU A 220 2.54 -0.50 -8.21
C LEU A 220 1.56 0.57 -7.75
N GLY A 221 1.38 0.72 -6.43
CA GLY A 221 0.39 1.57 -5.79
C GLY A 221 -0.99 0.93 -5.76
N PHE A 222 -1.96 1.70 -5.28
CA PHE A 222 -3.33 1.26 -5.09
C PHE A 222 -4.25 1.98 -6.07
N LYS A 223 -5.37 1.35 -6.41
CA LYS A 223 -6.47 2.01 -7.10
C LYS A 223 -7.30 2.72 -6.03
N PRO A 224 -7.46 4.05 -6.09
CA PRO A 224 -8.43 4.71 -5.23
C PRO A 224 -9.83 4.25 -5.67
N ASP A 225 -10.54 3.60 -4.78
CA ASP A 225 -11.93 3.27 -4.99
C ASP A 225 -12.79 3.73 -3.81
N LEU A 226 -13.61 4.74 -4.05
CA LEU A 226 -14.57 5.23 -3.07
C LEU A 226 -15.71 4.24 -2.82
N GLY A 227 -15.76 3.14 -3.58
CA GLY A 227 -16.75 2.09 -3.40
C GLY A 227 -18.19 2.63 -3.38
N PRO A 228 -18.99 2.24 -2.37
CA PRO A 228 -20.38 2.66 -2.23
C PRO A 228 -20.59 4.19 -2.13
N ILE A 229 -19.59 4.93 -1.64
CA ILE A 229 -19.65 6.40 -1.47
C ILE A 229 -20.02 7.10 -2.80
N LYS A 230 -19.61 6.54 -3.93
CA LYS A 230 -19.93 7.07 -5.27
C LYS A 230 -21.45 7.13 -5.55
N SER A 231 -22.23 6.27 -4.89
CA SER A 231 -23.68 6.15 -5.07
C SER A 231 -24.49 6.94 -4.03
N TRP A 232 -23.84 7.61 -3.08
CA TRP A 232 -24.54 8.30 -1.98
C TRP A 232 -25.11 9.67 -2.37
N GLY A 233 -25.03 10.06 -3.65
CA GLY A 233 -25.56 11.34 -4.13
C GLY A 233 -24.73 12.56 -3.74
N LEU A 234 -23.46 12.34 -3.45
CA LEU A 234 -22.50 13.39 -3.12
C LEU A 234 -21.89 13.99 -4.38
N ASP A 235 -21.63 15.30 -4.38
CA ASP A 235 -20.80 15.93 -5.41
C ASP A 235 -19.33 15.54 -5.18
N VAL A 236 -18.82 14.67 -6.06
CA VAL A 236 -17.44 14.19 -6.01
C VAL A 236 -16.66 14.79 -7.16
N GLU A 237 -15.71 15.65 -6.85
CA GLU A 237 -14.78 16.16 -7.86
C GLU A 237 -13.77 15.08 -8.27
N ARG A 238 -13.52 14.98 -9.57
CA ARG A 238 -12.43 14.14 -10.10
C ARG A 238 -11.13 14.96 -10.06
N ASN A 239 -10.24 14.59 -9.16
CA ASN A 239 -8.85 15.04 -9.20
C ASN A 239 -8.01 14.19 -10.14
#